data_534cd2d1546b7dac37b7cfbb5f2946a8
#
_entry.id   534cd2d1546b7dac37b7cfbb5f2946a8
#
_cell.length_a   1.000
_cell.length_b   1.000
_cell.length_c   1.000
_cell.angle_alpha   90.00
_cell.angle_beta   90.00
_cell.angle_gamma   90.00
#
_symmetry.space_group_name_H-M   'P 1'
#
loop_
_entity.id
_entity.type
_entity.pdbx_description
1 polymer ?
#
loop_
_entity_poly.entity_id
_entity_poly.type
_entity_poly.pdbx_seq_one_letter_code
_entity_poly.pdbx_strand_id
1 'polypeptide(L)' 'MPWTPNDAERHTHKAASLELKELWAKVANECLERTGDEGRAIREANAVVARQVEAR' A
#
# COMPACT_ATOMS: atom_id res chain seq x y z
N MET A 1 -0.17 13.07 -5.31
CA MET A 1 -0.46 11.74 -4.78
C MET A 1 -0.61 11.83 -3.27
N PRO A 2 -1.73 11.37 -2.70
CA PRO A 2 -2.01 11.56 -1.28
C PRO A 2 -1.14 10.73 -0.34
N TRP A 3 -0.60 9.61 -0.80
CA TRP A 3 0.26 8.78 0.04
C TRP A 3 1.68 8.69 -0.49
N THR A 4 2.64 8.68 0.45
CA THR A 4 4.06 8.49 0.17
C THR A 4 4.48 7.13 0.72
N PRO A 5 5.67 6.62 0.34
CA PRO A 5 6.16 5.35 0.92
C PRO A 5 6.19 5.34 2.45
N ASN A 6 6.44 6.49 3.07
CA ASN A 6 6.46 6.58 4.54
C ASN A 6 5.10 6.32 5.17
N ASP A 7 4.02 6.60 4.46
CA ASP A 7 2.67 6.37 4.97
C ASP A 7 2.35 4.89 5.11
N ALA A 8 3.06 4.03 4.37
CA ALA A 8 2.86 2.59 4.47
C ALA A 8 3.11 2.07 5.89
N GLU A 9 4.06 2.63 6.60
CA GLU A 9 4.39 2.21 7.96
C GLU A 9 3.21 2.41 8.92
N ARG A 10 2.36 3.39 8.65
CA ARG A 10 1.20 3.68 9.49
C ARG A 10 0.07 2.67 9.28
N HIS A 11 0.01 2.07 8.11
CA HIS A 11 -1.12 1.23 7.71
C HIS A 11 -0.81 -0.25 7.68
N THR A 12 0.47 -0.61 7.60
CA THR A 12 0.86 -2.02 7.60
C THR A 12 2.28 -2.19 8.16
N HIS A 13 2.46 -3.18 9.01
CA HIS A 13 3.77 -3.54 9.52
C HIS A 13 4.53 -4.46 8.57
N LYS A 14 3.86 -4.94 7.53
CA LYS A 14 4.47 -5.84 6.55
C LYS A 14 5.33 -5.12 5.53
N ALA A 15 5.15 -3.81 5.39
CA ALA A 15 5.96 -3.01 4.48
C ALA A 15 7.30 -2.65 5.13
N ALA A 16 8.17 -3.64 5.28
CA ALA A 16 9.43 -3.49 5.99
C ALA A 16 10.56 -2.92 5.14
N SER A 17 10.52 -3.10 3.81
CA SER A 17 11.54 -2.59 2.91
C SER A 17 11.03 -1.38 2.14
N LEU A 18 11.97 -0.58 1.60
CA LEU A 18 11.61 0.56 0.78
C LEU A 18 10.80 0.14 -0.43
N GLU A 19 11.17 -0.98 -1.06
CA GLU A 19 10.42 -1.51 -2.21
C GLU A 19 8.97 -1.80 -1.87
N LEU A 20 8.73 -2.41 -0.70
CA LEU A 20 7.37 -2.71 -0.27
C LEU A 20 6.60 -1.45 0.07
N LYS A 21 7.26 -0.46 0.67
CA LYS A 21 6.63 0.82 0.97
C LYS A 21 6.23 1.55 -0.31
N GLU A 22 7.09 1.53 -1.31
CA GLU A 22 6.79 2.13 -2.61
C GLU A 22 5.64 1.42 -3.31
N LEU A 23 5.63 0.09 -3.24
CA LEU A 23 4.53 -0.70 -3.80
C LEU A 23 3.22 -0.36 -3.11
N TRP A 24 3.23 -0.27 -1.79
CA TRP A 24 2.04 0.09 -1.03
C TRP A 24 1.49 1.45 -1.47
N ALA A 25 2.35 2.46 -1.53
CA ALA A 25 1.93 3.80 -1.91
C ALA A 25 1.39 3.83 -3.34
N LYS A 26 2.04 3.12 -4.26
CA LYS A 26 1.60 3.05 -5.65
C LYS A 26 0.22 2.42 -5.76
N VAL A 27 0.01 1.28 -5.12
CA VAL A 27 -1.27 0.58 -5.17
C VAL A 27 -2.37 1.41 -4.53
N ALA A 28 -2.09 2.01 -3.38
CA ALA A 28 -3.06 2.84 -2.68
C ALA A 28 -3.46 4.05 -3.52
N ASN A 29 -2.50 4.74 -4.12
CA ASN A 29 -2.78 5.91 -4.94
C ASN A 29 -3.58 5.56 -6.20
N GLU A 30 -3.22 4.46 -6.86
CA GLU A 30 -3.95 4.01 -8.05
C GLU A 30 -5.37 3.59 -7.71
N CYS A 31 -5.56 2.90 -6.61
CA CYS A 31 -6.90 2.50 -6.18
C CYS A 31 -7.75 3.71 -5.81
N LEU A 32 -7.17 4.69 -5.14
CA LEU A 32 -7.87 5.92 -4.80
C LEU A 32 -8.32 6.67 -6.06
N GLU A 33 -7.46 6.76 -7.07
CA GLU A 33 -7.82 7.40 -8.33
C GLU A 33 -8.98 6.68 -9.01
N ARG A 34 -8.98 5.35 -8.96
CA ARG A 34 -9.99 4.55 -9.63
C ARG A 34 -11.33 4.56 -8.91
N THR A 35 -11.32 4.49 -7.58
CA THR A 35 -12.54 4.31 -6.79
C THR A 35 -12.96 5.54 -6.00
N GLY A 36 -12.01 6.40 -5.62
CA GLY A 36 -12.28 7.54 -4.75
C GLY A 36 -12.51 7.15 -3.30
N ASP A 37 -12.23 5.90 -2.92
CA ASP A 37 -12.47 5.37 -1.58
C ASP A 37 -11.14 5.09 -0.88
N GLU A 38 -10.80 5.94 0.10
CA GLU A 38 -9.54 5.82 0.85
C GLU A 38 -9.44 4.52 1.64
N GLY A 39 -10.51 4.11 2.28
CA GLY A 39 -10.51 2.87 3.06
C GLY A 39 -10.24 1.65 2.20
N ARG A 40 -10.84 1.62 1.01
CA ARG A 40 -10.62 0.54 0.06
C ARG A 40 -9.19 0.55 -0.46
N ALA A 41 -8.67 1.74 -0.75
CA ALA A 41 -7.30 1.88 -1.25
C ALA A 41 -6.28 1.33 -0.25
N ILE A 42 -6.45 1.65 1.03
CA ILE A 42 -5.58 1.16 2.10
C ILE A 42 -5.67 -0.35 2.20
N ARG A 43 -6.87 -0.92 2.17
CA ARG A 43 -7.05 -2.37 2.27
C ARG A 43 -6.43 -3.11 1.10
N GLU A 44 -6.59 -2.60 -0.12
CA GLU A 44 -5.98 -3.24 -1.30
C GLU A 44 -4.47 -3.16 -1.24
N ALA A 45 -3.92 -2.01 -0.85
CA ALA A 45 -2.47 -1.86 -0.73
C ALA A 45 -1.90 -2.82 0.32
N ASN A 46 -2.57 -2.94 1.46
CA ASN A 46 -2.17 -3.86 2.51
C ASN A 46 -2.19 -5.31 2.01
N ALA A 47 -3.22 -5.69 1.26
CA ALA A 47 -3.35 -7.04 0.73
C ALA A 47 -2.25 -7.37 -0.28
N VAL A 48 -1.92 -6.42 -1.16
CA VAL A 48 -0.87 -6.62 -2.16
C VAL A 48 0.49 -6.79 -1.48
N VAL A 49 0.80 -5.94 -0.50
CA VAL A 49 2.07 -6.04 0.23
C VAL A 49 2.15 -7.36 0.98
N ALA A 50 1.06 -7.78 1.62
CA ALA A 50 1.03 -9.05 2.34
C ALA A 50 1.30 -10.24 1.42
N ARG A 51 0.74 -10.23 0.21
CA ARG A 51 0.99 -11.28 -0.77
C ARG A 51 2.44 -11.32 -1.21
N GLN A 52 3.07 -10.16 -1.40
CA GLN A 52 4.48 -10.10 -1.78
C GLN A 52 5.38 -10.66 -0.69
N VAL A 53 5.09 -10.34 0.56
CA VAL A 53 5.85 -10.86 1.70
C VAL A 53 5.68 -12.38 1.82
N GLU A 54 4.45 -12.88 1.68
CA GLU A 54 4.16 -14.32 1.79
C GLU A 54 4.72 -15.13 0.62
N ALA A 55 4.86 -14.50 -0.54
CA ALA A 55 5.38 -15.17 -1.73
C ALA A 55 6.90 -15.43 -1.67
N ARG A 56 7.58 -14.81 -0.74
CA ARG A 56 9.02 -15.01 -0.54
C ARG A 56 9.27 -16.11 0.48
#